data_80bafc0f13a890a2ee5368c91761a58b
#
_entry.id   80bafc0f13a890a2ee5368c91761a58b
#
_cell.length_a   1.000
_cell.length_b   1.000
_cell.length_c   1.000
_cell.angle_alpha   90.00
_cell.angle_beta   90.00
_cell.angle_gamma   90.00
#
_symmetry.space_group_name_H-M   'P 1'
#
loop_
_entity.id
_entity.type
_entity.pdbx_description
1 polymer ?
#
loop_
_entity_poly.entity_id
_entity_poly.type
_entity_poly.pdbx_seq_one_letter_code
_entity_poly.pdbx_strand_id
1 'polypeptide(L)'
;MCVCPCMACINLVKSLWKKFSTAMKDITNREDIELLVRRFYGRMMEDPIIGFFFTYYAKIDLESHLPVISDFWETVLFQKPVYEGGAQAMNVHLDLNKKVKFRNQHFTRWLYLFHRSVDELFEGPNAVKAKERSASIAELMKKRMGVLPDC
;
A
#
# COMPACT_ATOMS: atom_id res chain seq x y z
N MET A 1 1.87 -33.66 -38.13
CA MET A 1 1.20 -34.26 -36.97
C MET A 1 0.56 -33.15 -36.15
N CYS A 2 -0.75 -32.96 -36.31
CA CYS A 2 -1.49 -31.95 -35.52
C CYS A 2 -1.87 -32.59 -34.17
N VAL A 3 -1.31 -32.04 -33.08
CA VAL A 3 -1.73 -32.40 -31.71
C VAL A 3 -2.90 -31.47 -31.38
N CYS A 4 -4.12 -31.96 -31.57
CA CYS A 4 -5.32 -31.29 -31.06
C CYS A 4 -5.31 -31.36 -29.53
N PRO A 5 -5.36 -30.25 -28.80
CA PRO A 5 -5.55 -30.29 -27.36
C PRO A 5 -6.97 -30.77 -27.07
N CYS A 6 -7.09 -32.00 -26.53
CA CYS A 6 -8.35 -32.56 -26.13
C CYS A 6 -9.05 -31.66 -25.09
N MET A 7 -10.34 -31.33 -25.33
CA MET A 7 -11.14 -30.49 -24.41
C MET A 7 -11.13 -31.01 -22.95
N ALA A 8 -10.96 -32.31 -22.76
CA ALA A 8 -10.82 -32.93 -21.46
C ALA A 8 -9.53 -32.47 -20.72
N CYS A 9 -8.42 -32.31 -21.43
CA CYS A 9 -7.17 -31.80 -20.86
C CYS A 9 -7.28 -30.33 -20.42
N ILE A 10 -8.00 -29.50 -21.21
CA ILE A 10 -8.23 -28.09 -20.89
C ILE A 10 -9.09 -27.95 -19.63
N ASN A 11 -10.10 -28.80 -19.47
CA ASN A 11 -10.96 -28.78 -18.29
C ASN A 11 -10.26 -29.33 -17.05
N LEU A 12 -9.36 -30.30 -17.20
CA LEU A 12 -8.56 -30.84 -16.09
C LEU A 12 -7.56 -29.78 -15.58
N VAL A 13 -6.87 -29.09 -16.49
CA VAL A 13 -5.97 -28.00 -16.15
C VAL A 13 -6.72 -26.85 -15.46
N LYS A 14 -7.88 -26.43 -15.97
CA LYS A 14 -8.73 -25.41 -15.34
C LYS A 14 -9.22 -25.83 -13.95
N SER A 15 -9.56 -27.12 -13.74
CA SER A 15 -9.99 -27.62 -12.43
C SER A 15 -8.83 -27.70 -11.43
N LEU A 16 -7.63 -28.04 -11.89
CA LEU A 16 -6.43 -28.04 -11.07
C LEU A 16 -6.00 -26.59 -10.68
N TRP A 17 -6.08 -25.63 -11.60
CA TRP A 17 -5.84 -24.21 -11.28
C TRP A 17 -6.83 -23.67 -10.24
N LYS A 18 -8.10 -24.08 -10.32
CA LYS A 18 -9.14 -23.69 -9.35
C LYS A 18 -8.90 -24.30 -7.96
N LYS A 19 -8.18 -25.41 -7.88
CA LYS A 19 -7.87 -26.10 -6.61
C LYS A 19 -6.61 -25.56 -5.93
N PHE A 20 -5.73 -24.85 -6.66
CA PHE A 20 -4.52 -24.23 -6.14
C PHE A 20 -4.66 -22.72 -5.90
N SER A 21 -5.73 -22.09 -6.35
CA SER A 21 -6.08 -20.74 -5.95
C SER A 21 -6.78 -20.81 -4.59
N THR A 22 -6.04 -20.83 -3.51
CA THR A 22 -6.56 -20.36 -2.23
C THR A 22 -6.99 -18.93 -2.47
N ALA A 23 -8.30 -18.68 -2.58
CA ALA A 23 -8.83 -17.33 -2.73
C ALA A 23 -8.24 -16.48 -1.60
N MET A 24 -7.50 -15.42 -1.99
CA MET A 24 -6.96 -14.51 -0.99
C MET A 24 -8.12 -13.88 -0.25
N LYS A 25 -7.97 -13.70 1.06
CA LYS A 25 -9.00 -13.05 1.88
C LYS A 25 -8.97 -11.54 1.67
N ASP A 26 -10.09 -10.88 1.95
CA ASP A 26 -10.12 -9.42 2.02
C ASP A 26 -9.55 -8.90 3.35
N ILE A 27 -9.26 -7.60 3.42
CA ILE A 27 -8.90 -6.91 4.66
C ILE A 27 -10.17 -6.76 5.51
N THR A 28 -10.24 -7.44 6.65
CA THR A 28 -11.47 -7.53 7.45
C THR A 28 -11.34 -7.06 8.90
N ASN A 29 -10.12 -6.97 9.40
CA ASN A 29 -9.86 -6.65 10.81
C ASN A 29 -8.54 -5.88 10.98
N ARG A 30 -8.22 -5.54 12.23
CA ARG A 30 -7.01 -4.82 12.62
C ARG A 30 -5.73 -5.59 12.28
N GLU A 31 -5.71 -6.87 12.51
CA GLU A 31 -4.56 -7.74 12.27
C GLU A 31 -4.19 -7.79 10.78
N ASP A 32 -5.19 -7.75 9.89
CA ASP A 32 -4.97 -7.66 8.45
C ASP A 32 -4.33 -6.33 8.06
N ILE A 33 -4.75 -5.24 8.67
CA ILE A 33 -4.16 -3.92 8.48
C ILE A 33 -2.71 -3.90 8.95
N GLU A 34 -2.42 -4.42 10.13
CA GLU A 34 -1.06 -4.48 10.67
C GLU A 34 -0.13 -5.34 9.80
N LEU A 35 -0.63 -6.46 9.29
CA LEU A 35 0.11 -7.30 8.34
C LEU A 35 0.43 -6.54 7.06
N LEU A 36 -0.55 -5.82 6.49
CA LEU A 36 -0.34 -4.97 5.31
C LEU A 36 0.69 -3.88 5.57
N VAL A 37 0.55 -3.15 6.67
CA VAL A 37 1.44 -2.05 7.04
C VAL A 37 2.87 -2.55 7.25
N ARG A 38 3.07 -3.65 7.98
CA ARG A 38 4.40 -4.27 8.16
C ARG A 38 5.03 -4.68 6.83
N ARG A 39 4.27 -5.33 5.95
CA ARG A 39 4.74 -5.73 4.62
C ARG A 39 5.14 -4.53 3.78
N PHE A 40 4.34 -3.51 3.77
CA PHE A 40 4.57 -2.30 3.01
C PHE A 40 5.78 -1.51 3.53
N TYR A 41 5.87 -1.26 4.84
CA TYR A 41 6.99 -0.52 5.44
C TYR A 41 8.32 -1.27 5.31
N GLY A 42 8.33 -2.59 5.47
CA GLY A 42 9.52 -3.40 5.25
C GLY A 42 10.09 -3.19 3.83
N ARG A 43 9.23 -3.23 2.81
CA ARG A 43 9.65 -2.94 1.43
C ARG A 43 10.07 -1.51 1.21
N MET A 44 9.32 -0.58 1.76
CA MET A 44 9.56 0.84 1.58
C MET A 44 10.89 1.27 2.19
N MET A 45 11.25 0.79 3.36
CA MET A 45 12.50 1.11 4.03
C MET A 45 13.73 0.57 3.29
N GLU A 46 13.60 -0.54 2.58
CA GLU A 46 14.67 -1.15 1.76
C GLU A 46 14.71 -0.60 0.32
N ASP A 47 13.73 0.22 -0.06
CA ASP A 47 13.60 0.71 -1.42
C ASP A 47 14.66 1.77 -1.75
N PRO A 48 15.44 1.61 -2.84
CA PRO A 48 16.53 2.54 -3.18
C PRO A 48 16.05 3.94 -3.60
N ILE A 49 14.76 4.10 -3.97
CA ILE A 49 14.21 5.37 -4.44
C ILE A 49 13.61 6.18 -3.29
N ILE A 50 12.93 5.55 -2.35
CA ILE A 50 12.21 6.26 -1.28
C ILE A 50 12.64 5.87 0.14
N GLY A 51 13.39 4.78 0.33
CA GLY A 51 13.75 4.29 1.67
C GLY A 51 14.49 5.31 2.53
N PHE A 52 15.36 6.13 1.91
CA PHE A 52 16.13 7.15 2.62
C PHE A 52 15.27 8.23 3.29
N PHE A 53 14.07 8.51 2.80
CA PHE A 53 13.13 9.43 3.49
C PHE A 53 12.78 8.93 4.89
N PHE A 54 12.61 7.62 5.01
CA PHE A 54 12.11 6.97 6.23
C PHE A 54 13.24 6.57 7.17
N THR A 55 14.36 6.10 6.63
CA THR A 55 15.50 5.61 7.41
C THR A 55 16.44 6.71 7.86
N TYR A 56 16.75 7.67 6.98
CA TYR A 56 17.73 8.72 7.23
C TYR A 56 17.10 10.03 7.71
N TYR A 57 16.07 10.53 7.01
CA TYR A 57 15.47 11.83 7.34
C TYR A 57 14.40 11.76 8.43
N ALA A 58 13.45 10.86 8.30
CA ALA A 58 12.37 10.70 9.29
C ALA A 58 12.78 9.81 10.48
N LYS A 59 13.75 8.90 10.27
CA LYS A 59 14.26 7.96 11.28
C LYS A 59 13.12 7.19 11.96
N ILE A 60 12.21 6.65 11.15
CA ILE A 60 11.04 5.95 11.65
C ILE A 60 11.46 4.66 12.36
N ASP A 61 11.05 4.52 13.61
CA ASP A 61 10.96 3.24 14.29
C ASP A 61 9.61 2.59 13.97
N LEU A 62 9.63 1.48 13.23
CA LEU A 62 8.42 0.84 12.72
C LEU A 62 7.52 0.35 13.86
N GLU A 63 8.09 -0.19 14.92
CA GLU A 63 7.29 -0.78 16.01
C GLU A 63 6.48 0.29 16.75
N SER A 64 7.07 1.45 17.00
CA SER A 64 6.35 2.58 17.61
C SER A 64 5.40 3.28 16.64
N HIS A 65 5.68 3.23 15.33
CA HIS A 65 4.88 3.88 14.30
C HIS A 65 3.69 3.03 13.83
N LEU A 66 3.81 1.71 13.91
CA LEU A 66 2.82 0.76 13.42
C LEU A 66 1.40 0.99 13.99
N PRO A 67 1.20 1.20 15.30
CA PRO A 67 -0.14 1.47 15.84
C PRO A 67 -0.80 2.69 15.20
N VAL A 68 -0.06 3.78 15.06
CA VAL A 68 -0.56 5.06 14.51
C VAL A 68 -1.02 4.90 13.05
N ILE A 69 -0.22 4.21 12.23
CA ILE A 69 -0.57 3.97 10.82
C ILE A 69 -1.72 2.97 10.70
N SER A 70 -1.77 2.00 11.59
CA SER A 70 -2.88 1.04 11.61
C SER A 70 -4.19 1.71 12.02
N ASP A 71 -4.19 2.64 12.98
CA ASP A 71 -5.35 3.47 13.35
C ASP A 71 -5.84 4.31 12.17
N PHE A 72 -4.89 4.89 11.43
CA PHE A 72 -5.21 5.63 10.21
C PHE A 72 -5.93 4.74 9.18
N TRP A 73 -5.39 3.58 8.85
CA TRP A 73 -6.02 2.67 7.88
C TRP A 73 -7.32 2.06 8.38
N GLU A 74 -7.46 1.80 9.68
CA GLU A 74 -8.72 1.33 10.28
C GLU A 74 -9.81 2.40 10.15
N THR A 75 -9.46 3.66 10.38
CA THR A 75 -10.37 4.79 10.14
C THR A 75 -10.77 4.89 8.67
N VAL A 76 -9.81 4.77 7.75
CA VAL A 76 -10.05 4.89 6.30
C VAL A 76 -10.90 3.73 5.75
N LEU A 77 -10.60 2.49 6.16
CA LEU A 77 -11.24 1.29 5.60
C LEU A 77 -12.56 0.97 6.27
N PHE A 78 -12.62 1.05 7.60
CA PHE A 78 -13.77 0.60 8.39
C PHE A 78 -14.60 1.74 8.95
N GLN A 79 -14.21 3.00 8.69
CA GLN A 79 -14.91 4.20 9.20
C GLN A 79 -14.99 4.27 10.73
N LYS A 80 -14.03 3.63 11.41
CA LYS A 80 -13.89 3.74 12.87
C LYS A 80 -13.04 4.97 13.20
N PRO A 81 -13.53 5.92 14.00
CA PRO A 81 -12.82 7.17 14.30
C PRO A 81 -11.74 6.97 15.37
N VAL A 82 -10.77 6.10 15.10
CA VAL A 82 -9.68 5.77 16.04
C VAL A 82 -8.40 6.57 15.79
N TYR A 83 -8.26 7.17 14.60
CA TYR A 83 -7.08 7.95 14.25
C TYR A 83 -7.22 9.42 14.62
N GLU A 84 -6.33 9.91 15.48
CA GLU A 84 -6.35 11.29 15.98
C GLU A 84 -5.30 12.21 15.31
N GLY A 85 -4.46 11.67 14.40
CA GLY A 85 -3.31 12.39 13.83
C GLY A 85 -3.65 13.61 12.95
N GLY A 86 -4.79 13.62 12.28
CA GLY A 86 -5.36 14.76 11.56
C GLY A 86 -4.35 15.69 10.84
N ALA A 87 -4.45 16.99 11.13
CA ALA A 87 -3.59 18.02 10.55
C ALA A 87 -2.11 17.87 10.95
N GLN A 88 -1.82 17.31 12.12
CA GLN A 88 -0.44 17.14 12.60
C GLN A 88 0.35 16.16 11.72
N ALA A 89 -0.26 15.06 11.27
CA ALA A 89 0.37 14.14 10.35
C ALA A 89 0.77 14.82 9.04
N MET A 90 -0.10 15.69 8.50
CA MET A 90 0.23 16.48 7.31
C MET A 90 1.42 17.42 7.56
N ASN A 91 1.47 18.09 8.71
CA ASN A 91 2.55 19.01 9.05
C ASN A 91 3.91 18.31 9.12
N VAL A 92 3.97 17.10 9.69
CA VAL A 92 5.20 16.27 9.71
C VAL A 92 5.72 16.01 8.29
N HIS A 93 4.84 15.69 7.35
CA HIS A 93 5.23 15.47 5.96
C HIS A 93 5.65 16.77 5.25
N LEU A 94 4.99 17.90 5.54
CA LEU A 94 5.39 19.20 5.02
C LEU A 94 6.78 19.62 5.55
N ASP A 95 7.06 19.39 6.82
CA ASP A 95 8.37 19.67 7.41
C ASP A 95 9.47 18.75 6.85
N LEU A 96 9.15 17.49 6.58
CA LEU A 96 10.06 16.60 5.88
C LEU A 96 10.33 17.10 4.46
N ASN A 97 9.31 17.59 3.74
CA ASN A 97 9.47 18.16 2.40
C ASN A 97 10.34 19.42 2.37
N LYS A 98 10.41 20.18 3.47
CA LYS A 98 11.36 21.31 3.59
C LYS A 98 12.81 20.86 3.65
N LYS A 99 13.06 19.72 4.32
CA LYS A 99 14.40 19.14 4.48
C LYS A 99 14.87 18.40 3.24
N VAL A 100 13.98 17.65 2.63
CA VAL A 100 14.25 16.85 1.43
C VAL A 100 13.05 16.92 0.49
N LYS A 101 13.25 17.43 -0.71
CA LYS A 101 12.14 17.69 -1.64
C LYS A 101 11.54 16.41 -2.18
N PHE A 102 10.24 16.25 -1.94
CA PHE A 102 9.47 15.23 -2.62
C PHE A 102 9.26 15.58 -4.10
N ARG A 103 9.26 14.56 -4.94
CA ARG A 103 9.00 14.66 -6.38
C ARG A 103 7.92 13.66 -6.76
N ASN A 104 7.30 13.82 -7.93
CA ASN A 104 6.24 12.94 -8.40
C ASN A 104 6.66 11.46 -8.42
N GLN A 105 7.88 11.16 -8.85
CA GLN A 105 8.42 9.79 -8.86
C GLN A 105 8.41 9.11 -7.48
N HIS A 106 8.57 9.87 -6.37
CA HIS A 106 8.55 9.30 -5.02
C HIS A 106 7.14 8.84 -4.63
N PHE A 107 6.11 9.60 -5.00
CA PHE A 107 4.71 9.22 -4.80
C PHE A 107 4.30 8.04 -5.68
N THR A 108 4.74 8.03 -6.95
CA THR A 108 4.52 6.91 -7.87
C THR A 108 5.15 5.63 -7.31
N ARG A 109 6.38 5.72 -6.78
CA ARG A 109 7.06 4.58 -6.17
C ARG A 109 6.37 4.11 -4.90
N TRP A 110 5.95 5.03 -4.04
CA TRP A 110 5.20 4.75 -2.82
C TRP A 110 3.90 3.99 -3.14
N LEU A 111 3.10 4.48 -4.10
CA LEU A 111 1.88 3.83 -4.56
C LEU A 111 2.14 2.43 -5.11
N TYR A 112 3.17 2.28 -5.95
CA TYR A 112 3.54 0.98 -6.50
C TYR A 112 3.85 -0.05 -5.39
N LEU A 113 4.65 0.33 -4.40
CA LEU A 113 5.00 -0.56 -3.29
C LEU A 113 3.79 -0.89 -2.41
N PHE A 114 2.92 0.08 -2.17
CA PHE A 114 1.70 -0.12 -1.39
C PHE A 114 0.73 -1.06 -2.11
N HIS A 115 0.41 -0.78 -3.38
CA HIS A 115 -0.49 -1.63 -4.18
C HIS A 115 0.04 -3.05 -4.30
N ARG A 116 1.34 -3.21 -4.56
CA ARG A 116 1.99 -4.52 -4.58
C ARG A 116 1.83 -5.26 -3.25
N SER A 117 1.94 -4.57 -2.13
CA SER A 117 1.76 -5.19 -0.80
C SER A 117 0.32 -5.61 -0.55
N VAL A 118 -0.66 -4.82 -1.03
CA VAL A 118 -2.08 -5.22 -1.00
C VAL A 118 -2.29 -6.45 -1.86
N ASP A 119 -1.88 -6.42 -3.13
CA ASP A 119 -2.13 -7.48 -4.12
C ASP A 119 -1.45 -8.83 -3.76
N GLU A 120 -0.40 -8.81 -2.95
CA GLU A 120 0.23 -10.03 -2.45
C GLU A 120 -0.49 -10.68 -1.26
N LEU A 121 -1.21 -9.88 -0.49
CA LEU A 121 -1.78 -10.34 0.78
C LEU A 121 -3.29 -10.48 0.74
N PHE A 122 -3.97 -9.65 -0.07
CA PHE A 122 -5.41 -9.47 0.02
C PHE A 122 -6.08 -9.28 -1.33
N GLU A 123 -7.31 -9.79 -1.43
CA GLU A 123 -8.20 -9.61 -2.56
C GLU A 123 -9.63 -9.40 -2.04
N GLY A 124 -10.31 -8.34 -2.49
CA GLY A 124 -11.68 -8.05 -2.11
C GLY A 124 -12.01 -6.56 -2.11
N PRO A 125 -13.24 -6.18 -1.71
CA PRO A 125 -13.69 -4.79 -1.70
C PRO A 125 -12.82 -3.85 -0.86
N ASN A 126 -12.37 -4.27 0.31
CA ASN A 126 -11.50 -3.44 1.15
C ASN A 126 -10.08 -3.35 0.60
N ALA A 127 -9.55 -4.40 -0.05
CA ALA A 127 -8.28 -4.34 -0.76
C ALA A 127 -8.33 -3.33 -1.91
N VAL A 128 -9.41 -3.31 -2.70
CA VAL A 128 -9.65 -2.30 -3.74
C VAL A 128 -9.74 -0.90 -3.13
N LYS A 129 -10.57 -0.73 -2.09
CA LYS A 129 -10.72 0.54 -1.37
C LYS A 129 -9.39 1.05 -0.81
N ALA A 130 -8.53 0.19 -0.28
CA ALA A 130 -7.20 0.58 0.21
C ALA A 130 -6.35 1.18 -0.91
N LYS A 131 -6.32 0.58 -2.10
CA LYS A 131 -5.60 1.09 -3.26
C LYS A 131 -6.16 2.43 -3.75
N GLU A 132 -7.47 2.58 -3.86
CA GLU A 132 -8.12 3.84 -4.27
C GLU A 132 -7.85 4.97 -3.26
N ARG A 133 -7.95 4.67 -1.96
CA ARG A 133 -7.67 5.65 -0.91
C ARG A 133 -6.22 6.05 -0.86
N SER A 134 -5.29 5.12 -1.05
CA SER A 134 -3.85 5.44 -1.12
C SER A 134 -3.55 6.39 -2.28
N ALA A 135 -4.17 6.20 -3.45
CA ALA A 135 -4.03 7.11 -4.59
C ALA A 135 -4.56 8.51 -4.27
N SER A 136 -5.74 8.61 -3.66
CA SER A 136 -6.33 9.89 -3.23
C SER A 136 -5.46 10.62 -2.21
N ILE A 137 -4.87 9.89 -1.27
CA ILE A 137 -3.94 10.44 -0.26
C ILE A 137 -2.68 10.98 -0.95
N ALA A 138 -2.09 10.23 -1.87
CA ALA A 138 -0.90 10.65 -2.60
C ALA A 138 -1.16 11.96 -3.39
N GLU A 139 -2.30 12.08 -4.07
CA GLU A 139 -2.68 13.30 -4.79
C GLU A 139 -2.89 14.49 -3.85
N LEU A 140 -3.55 14.29 -2.70
CA LEU A 140 -3.70 15.32 -1.69
C LEU A 140 -2.35 15.81 -1.17
N MET A 141 -1.43 14.88 -0.88
CA MET A 141 -0.10 15.20 -0.39
C MET A 141 0.73 15.93 -1.44
N LYS A 142 0.73 15.49 -2.70
CA LYS A 142 1.38 16.19 -3.81
C LYS A 142 0.90 17.64 -3.90
N LYS A 143 -0.42 17.84 -3.90
CA LYS A 143 -1.02 19.18 -3.94
C LYS A 143 -0.57 20.06 -2.76
N ARG A 144 -0.58 19.52 -1.55
CA ARG A 144 -0.17 20.27 -0.33
C ARG A 144 1.31 20.59 -0.30
N MET A 145 2.16 19.75 -0.90
CA MET A 145 3.60 19.93 -0.98
C MET A 145 4.06 20.73 -2.19
N GLY A 146 3.15 21.11 -3.10
CA GLY A 146 3.49 21.81 -4.35
C GLY A 146 4.30 20.94 -5.32
N VAL A 147 4.08 19.62 -5.32
CA VAL A 147 4.76 18.71 -6.24
C VAL A 147 4.08 18.78 -7.60
N LEU A 148 4.83 19.17 -8.62
CA LEU A 148 4.34 19.25 -9.98
C LEU A 148 4.37 17.88 -10.67
N PRO A 149 3.47 17.64 -11.65
CA PRO A 149 3.57 16.47 -12.52
C PRO A 149 4.90 16.47 -13.27
N ASP A 150 5.38 15.30 -13.61
CA ASP A 150 6.54 15.17 -14.50
C ASP A 150 6.16 15.70 -15.90
N CYS A 151 7.03 16.50 -16.50
CA CYS A 151 6.86 17.00 -17.88
C CYS A 151 7.03 15.89 -18.90
#